data_abc6b7dd0efd8cb90b678abdb4724ebe
#
_entry.id   abc6b7dd0efd8cb90b678abdb4724ebe
#
_cell.length_a   1.000
_cell.length_b   1.000
_cell.length_c   1.000
_cell.angle_alpha   90.00
_cell.angle_beta   90.00
_cell.angle_gamma   90.00
#
_symmetry.space_group_name_H-M   'P 1'
#
loop_
_entity.id
_entity.type
_entity.pdbx_description
1 polymer ?
#
loop_
_entity_poly.entity_id
_entity_poly.type
_entity_poly.pdbx_seq_one_letter_code
_entity_poly.pdbx_strand_id
1 'polypeptide(L)'
;TWRYILMTQRYLGGIITANPTEPSSNLSNASASGMWTLQEALSFYRAGDWPDPTNVAANAFVKTANNDIEKFIINTTGNAADFAHATNDELRGAGFGNNVYAFWAGGNVTTIDRLTNASGGTATDFGDLIQASSKSCGISNNVRGIVVGGDRVSPDNFTVIEYVTMASTGNTTDFGDTNVSAKEVYGLGKGSTTRGVFGAAGSDAAAGGPTDAMSYITIASTGNSVDFGNLSVARIRGAAGNNSTRIVFSGGQVGNEVASNVMDYITIASTGNATDFGDTTETRMNLGGASSSTRSVFTGGAATSSSSSRKNTIDYITTATTGNATDFGDLTAVMEYTTANSDANPSQQNETGFPPAAMGLLIGGESIISDAGYQTSIIFLNITTDGQSGMFGDLNAKTARATLGTVASSTRAITRMGGYTTSSATNIIEYNTFSTKGRATDFGDLTATIAFGGALSNSTRGI
;
A
#
# COMPACT_ATOMS: atom_id res chain seq x y z
N THR A 1 -38.69 29.26 4.39
CA THR A 1 -37.74 28.93 3.28
C THR A 1 -36.49 29.82 3.41
N TRP A 2 -35.54 29.39 4.22
CA TRP A 2 -34.24 30.03 4.27
C TRP A 2 -33.24 29.12 3.55
N ARG A 3 -32.78 29.54 2.36
CA ARG A 3 -31.64 28.95 1.69
C ARG A 3 -30.38 29.54 2.31
N TYR A 4 -29.64 28.76 3.05
CA TYR A 4 -28.25 29.09 3.37
C TYR A 4 -27.40 28.73 2.16
N ILE A 5 -26.88 29.74 1.49
CA ILE A 5 -25.84 29.60 0.48
C ILE A 5 -24.53 29.47 1.25
N LEU A 6 -23.99 28.26 1.31
CA LEU A 6 -22.58 28.06 1.69
C LEU A 6 -21.73 28.30 0.45
N MET A 7 -21.21 29.53 0.36
CA MET A 7 -20.16 29.83 -0.62
C MET A 7 -18.81 29.36 -0.10
N THR A 8 -18.10 28.75 -0.96
CA THR A 8 -16.69 28.84 -1.38
C THR A 8 -15.92 27.54 -1.29
N GLN A 9 -15.94 26.82 -2.39
CA GLN A 9 -14.71 26.21 -2.88
C GLN A 9 -14.43 26.79 -4.25
N ARG A 10 -13.26 27.41 -4.42
CA ARG A 10 -12.77 27.81 -5.73
C ARG A 10 -12.33 26.54 -6.47
N TYR A 11 -13.12 26.14 -7.44
CA TYR A 11 -12.71 25.11 -8.39
C TYR A 11 -11.81 25.74 -9.46
N LEU A 12 -10.60 25.24 -9.60
CA LEU A 12 -9.72 25.57 -10.70
C LEU A 12 -10.30 24.95 -12.00
N GLY A 13 -10.95 25.78 -12.83
CA GLY A 13 -11.15 25.51 -14.25
C GLY A 13 -12.48 24.94 -14.73
N GLY A 14 -13.56 24.96 -13.95
CA GLY A 14 -14.89 24.53 -14.43
C GLY A 14 -15.92 25.64 -14.46
N ILE A 15 -16.79 25.66 -15.47
CA ILE A 15 -17.99 26.53 -15.49
C ILE A 15 -18.94 26.00 -14.41
N ILE A 16 -19.33 26.85 -13.45
CA ILE A 16 -20.36 26.52 -12.46
C ILE A 16 -21.70 26.44 -13.21
N THR A 17 -22.32 25.29 -13.22
CA THR A 17 -23.65 25.09 -13.81
C THR A 17 -24.69 24.93 -12.71
N ALA A 18 -25.89 25.48 -12.96
CA ALA A 18 -27.02 25.32 -12.03
C ALA A 18 -27.63 23.90 -12.09
N ASN A 19 -27.36 23.17 -13.17
CA ASN A 19 -27.76 21.79 -13.36
C ASN A 19 -26.48 20.95 -13.59
N PRO A 20 -25.79 20.54 -12.53
CA PRO A 20 -24.61 19.71 -12.68
C PRO A 20 -24.99 18.31 -13.20
N THR A 21 -24.08 17.72 -13.95
CA THR A 21 -24.23 16.30 -14.34
C THR A 21 -24.11 15.45 -13.09
N GLU A 22 -25.07 14.55 -12.87
CA GLU A 22 -25.06 13.64 -11.72
C GLU A 22 -23.78 12.80 -11.73
N PRO A 23 -23.11 12.67 -10.57
CA PRO A 23 -21.98 11.76 -10.45
C PRO A 23 -22.44 10.33 -10.73
N SER A 24 -21.62 9.56 -11.42
CA SER A 24 -21.87 8.15 -11.69
C SER A 24 -20.71 7.30 -11.19
N SER A 25 -20.97 6.03 -10.93
CA SER A 25 -19.98 5.04 -10.46
C SER A 25 -18.78 4.85 -11.39
N ASN A 26 -18.82 5.42 -12.60
CA ASN A 26 -17.73 5.37 -13.59
C ASN A 26 -16.82 6.61 -13.57
N LEU A 27 -16.90 7.44 -12.54
CA LEU A 27 -16.01 8.62 -12.42
C LEU A 27 -14.58 8.18 -12.13
N SER A 28 -13.77 8.16 -13.16
CA SER A 28 -12.31 7.95 -13.08
C SER A 28 -11.57 9.14 -12.46
N ASN A 29 -12.27 10.24 -12.17
CA ASN A 29 -11.69 11.47 -11.62
C ASN A 29 -12.47 11.92 -10.38
N ALA A 30 -11.73 12.30 -9.36
CA ALA A 30 -12.22 12.78 -8.07
C ALA A 30 -12.90 14.16 -8.16
N SER A 31 -13.85 14.37 -9.07
CA SER A 31 -14.55 15.66 -9.15
C SER A 31 -16.03 15.50 -9.54
N ALA A 32 -16.91 16.01 -8.71
CA ALA A 32 -18.29 16.31 -9.06
C ALA A 32 -18.41 17.81 -9.34
N SER A 33 -18.33 18.19 -10.61
CA SER A 33 -18.45 19.61 -11.01
C SER A 33 -19.88 20.09 -10.82
N GLY A 34 -20.06 21.26 -10.21
CA GLY A 34 -21.35 21.88 -10.02
C GLY A 34 -21.60 22.32 -8.57
N MET A 35 -22.83 22.77 -8.30
CA MET A 35 -23.28 23.11 -6.94
C MET A 35 -24.20 21.99 -6.44
N TRP A 36 -23.81 21.38 -5.33
CA TRP A 36 -24.55 20.29 -4.70
C TRP A 36 -25.01 20.72 -3.30
N THR A 37 -26.23 20.36 -2.93
CA THR A 37 -26.62 20.43 -1.53
C THR A 37 -25.94 19.33 -0.73
N LEU A 38 -25.73 19.53 0.55
CA LEU A 38 -25.14 18.50 1.42
C LEU A 38 -25.96 17.18 1.37
N GLN A 39 -27.26 17.28 1.21
CA GLN A 39 -28.13 16.11 1.17
C GLN A 39 -27.98 15.34 -0.16
N GLU A 40 -27.87 16.03 -1.28
CA GLU A 40 -27.56 15.41 -2.58
C GLU A 40 -26.17 14.77 -2.56
N ALA A 41 -25.14 15.50 -2.15
CA ALA A 41 -23.79 14.97 -2.02
C ALA A 41 -23.74 13.73 -1.12
N LEU A 42 -24.47 13.74 0.02
CA LEU A 42 -24.54 12.60 0.93
C LEU A 42 -25.30 11.40 0.32
N SER A 43 -26.31 11.65 -0.52
CA SER A 43 -27.04 10.56 -1.21
C SER A 43 -26.14 9.86 -2.22
N PHE A 44 -25.39 10.61 -3.01
CA PHE A 44 -24.42 10.06 -3.95
C PHE A 44 -23.24 9.38 -3.24
N TYR A 45 -22.77 9.95 -2.14
CA TYR A 45 -21.72 9.30 -1.31
C TYR A 45 -22.17 7.93 -0.76
N ARG A 46 -23.42 7.85 -0.27
CA ARG A 46 -23.99 6.57 0.23
C ARG A 46 -24.26 5.56 -0.88
N ALA A 47 -24.52 6.02 -2.08
CA ALA A 47 -24.66 5.18 -3.26
C ALA A 47 -23.31 4.72 -3.83
N GLY A 48 -22.19 5.30 -3.37
CA GLY A 48 -20.87 5.05 -3.94
C GLY A 48 -20.58 5.83 -5.23
N ASP A 49 -21.45 6.77 -5.59
CA ASP A 49 -21.37 7.57 -6.82
C ASP A 49 -20.73 8.95 -6.59
N TRP A 50 -20.50 9.35 -5.35
CA TRP A 50 -19.80 10.60 -5.04
C TRP A 50 -18.30 10.45 -5.21
N PRO A 51 -17.61 11.41 -5.89
CA PRO A 51 -16.17 11.36 -6.03
C PRO A 51 -15.49 11.28 -4.67
N ASP A 52 -14.76 10.20 -4.44
CA ASP A 52 -13.91 10.04 -3.28
C ASP A 52 -12.49 10.47 -3.67
N PRO A 53 -11.95 11.56 -3.08
CA PRO A 53 -10.58 11.98 -3.35
C PRO A 53 -9.54 10.95 -2.85
N THR A 54 -9.96 9.96 -2.05
CA THR A 54 -9.12 8.81 -1.70
C THR A 54 -9.21 7.70 -2.74
N ASN A 55 -10.19 7.76 -3.65
CA ASN A 55 -10.32 6.85 -4.78
C ASN A 55 -9.47 7.33 -5.96
N VAL A 56 -8.22 7.61 -5.71
CA VAL A 56 -7.22 7.75 -6.78
C VAL A 56 -7.26 6.45 -7.57
N ALA A 57 -7.38 6.56 -8.89
CA ALA A 57 -7.40 5.41 -9.77
C ALA A 57 -6.23 4.48 -9.42
N ALA A 58 -6.54 3.39 -8.73
CA ALA A 58 -5.56 2.36 -8.39
C ALA A 58 -5.26 1.59 -9.66
N ASN A 59 -4.09 1.79 -10.25
CA ASN A 59 -3.69 1.07 -11.44
C ASN A 59 -2.96 -0.22 -11.06
N ALA A 60 -3.25 -1.30 -11.76
CA ALA A 60 -2.42 -2.48 -11.83
C ALA A 60 -1.54 -2.43 -13.07
N PHE A 61 -0.30 -2.86 -12.93
CA PHE A 61 0.68 -3.01 -14.00
C PHE A 61 1.12 -4.46 -14.04
N VAL A 62 0.93 -5.12 -15.18
CA VAL A 62 1.18 -6.55 -15.35
C VAL A 62 2.21 -6.74 -16.45
N LYS A 63 3.37 -7.29 -16.11
CA LYS A 63 4.36 -7.70 -17.11
C LYS A 63 3.89 -8.98 -17.79
N THR A 64 3.82 -8.92 -19.11
CA THR A 64 3.40 -10.01 -20.00
C THR A 64 4.54 -10.38 -20.95
N ALA A 65 4.31 -11.30 -21.89
CA ALA A 65 5.32 -11.68 -22.89
C ALA A 65 5.67 -10.51 -23.83
N ASN A 66 6.77 -10.67 -24.57
CA ASN A 66 7.26 -9.70 -25.55
C ASN A 66 7.64 -8.33 -24.95
N ASN A 67 8.08 -8.31 -23.72
CA ASN A 67 8.41 -7.10 -22.93
C ASN A 67 7.22 -6.22 -22.59
N ASP A 68 5.99 -6.58 -22.91
CA ASP A 68 4.83 -5.73 -22.74
C ASP A 68 4.46 -5.61 -21.25
N ILE A 69 4.02 -4.43 -20.87
CA ILE A 69 3.44 -4.11 -19.58
C ILE A 69 2.04 -3.58 -19.81
N GLU A 70 1.06 -4.36 -19.43
CA GLU A 70 -0.34 -3.98 -19.52
C GLU A 70 -0.81 -3.24 -18.27
N LYS A 71 -1.81 -2.37 -18.44
CA LYS A 71 -2.42 -1.60 -17.36
C LYS A 71 -3.93 -1.72 -17.34
N PHE A 72 -4.50 -1.74 -16.14
CA PHE A 72 -5.94 -1.56 -15.91
C PHE A 72 -6.19 -0.87 -14.56
N ILE A 73 -7.41 -0.36 -14.35
CA ILE A 73 -7.82 0.31 -13.12
C ILE A 73 -8.48 -0.71 -12.20
N ILE A 74 -7.90 -1.00 -11.02
CA ILE A 74 -8.38 -2.03 -10.07
C ILE A 74 -9.81 -1.72 -9.55
N ASN A 75 -10.15 -0.46 -9.42
CA ASN A 75 -11.45 -0.05 -8.83
C ASN A 75 -12.63 -0.17 -9.80
N THR A 76 -12.38 -0.34 -11.09
CA THR A 76 -13.41 -0.49 -12.12
C THR A 76 -13.13 -1.74 -12.95
N THR A 77 -14.16 -2.59 -13.15
CA THR A 77 -14.03 -3.78 -14.01
C THR A 77 -13.76 -3.39 -15.45
N GLY A 78 -12.95 -4.18 -16.15
CA GLY A 78 -12.62 -3.95 -17.54
C GLY A 78 -11.33 -4.65 -17.96
N ASN A 79 -11.07 -4.72 -19.24
CA ASN A 79 -9.89 -5.39 -19.77
C ASN A 79 -8.62 -4.55 -19.58
N ALA A 80 -7.50 -5.24 -19.51
CA ALA A 80 -6.19 -4.62 -19.54
C ALA A 80 -5.90 -4.05 -20.95
N ALA A 81 -5.03 -3.06 -20.98
CA ALA A 81 -4.55 -2.46 -22.23
C ALA A 81 -3.02 -2.32 -22.17
N ASP A 82 -2.39 -2.38 -23.33
CA ASP A 82 -0.97 -2.11 -23.47
C ASP A 82 -0.63 -0.70 -22.96
N PHE A 83 0.45 -0.59 -22.17
CA PHE A 83 0.83 0.66 -21.52
C PHE A 83 2.31 1.00 -21.66
N ALA A 84 3.19 0.01 -21.57
CA ALA A 84 4.62 0.22 -21.46
C ALA A 84 5.40 -1.03 -21.88
N HIS A 85 6.72 -0.91 -21.93
CA HIS A 85 7.61 -2.03 -22.23
C HIS A 85 8.70 -2.17 -21.14
N ALA A 86 9.00 -3.41 -20.78
CA ALA A 86 10.15 -3.76 -19.95
C ALA A 86 11.45 -3.73 -20.78
N THR A 87 12.62 -3.78 -20.14
CA THR A 87 13.90 -3.85 -20.85
C THR A 87 14.20 -5.25 -21.40
N ASN A 88 13.52 -6.27 -20.86
CA ASN A 88 13.70 -7.67 -21.24
C ASN A 88 12.35 -8.42 -21.22
N ASP A 89 12.26 -9.57 -21.92
CA ASP A 89 11.07 -10.41 -22.02
C ASP A 89 10.99 -11.50 -20.95
N GLU A 90 11.88 -11.47 -19.96
CA GLU A 90 11.92 -12.47 -18.92
C GLU A 90 10.71 -12.37 -17.99
N LEU A 91 9.98 -13.46 -17.88
CA LEU A 91 8.87 -13.68 -16.96
C LEU A 91 9.37 -14.37 -15.67
N ARG A 92 8.48 -14.63 -14.73
CA ARG A 92 8.77 -15.35 -13.46
C ARG A 92 9.62 -14.54 -12.46
N GLY A 93 9.75 -13.24 -12.64
CA GLY A 93 10.42 -12.36 -11.70
C GLY A 93 9.57 -12.00 -10.50
N ALA A 94 10.17 -11.29 -9.55
CA ALA A 94 9.48 -10.63 -8.45
C ALA A 94 8.90 -9.29 -8.88
N GLY A 95 7.67 -8.97 -8.47
CA GLY A 95 7.06 -7.67 -8.68
C GLY A 95 6.87 -6.91 -7.36
N PHE A 96 7.32 -5.68 -7.32
CA PHE A 96 7.12 -4.77 -6.20
C PHE A 96 7.06 -3.32 -6.69
N GLY A 97 6.68 -2.39 -5.84
CA GLY A 97 6.57 -1.01 -6.30
C GLY A 97 6.08 -0.07 -5.21
N ASN A 98 5.93 1.19 -5.57
CA ASN A 98 5.30 2.21 -4.78
C ASN A 98 4.37 3.08 -5.65
N ASN A 99 3.80 4.13 -5.10
CA ASN A 99 2.89 5.03 -5.82
C ASN A 99 3.53 5.76 -7.02
N VAL A 100 4.86 5.76 -7.13
CA VAL A 100 5.60 6.44 -8.20
C VAL A 100 6.16 5.46 -9.22
N TYR A 101 6.65 4.30 -8.76
CA TYR A 101 7.38 3.34 -9.57
C TYR A 101 6.86 1.92 -9.39
N ALA A 102 6.82 1.17 -10.48
CA ALA A 102 6.68 -0.28 -10.52
C ALA A 102 8.02 -0.92 -10.89
N PHE A 103 8.33 -2.07 -10.28
CA PHE A 103 9.58 -2.80 -10.47
C PHE A 103 9.32 -4.25 -10.80
N TRP A 104 10.17 -4.80 -11.66
CA TRP A 104 10.24 -6.23 -11.97
C TRP A 104 11.68 -6.69 -11.86
N ALA A 105 11.93 -7.68 -11.03
CA ALA A 105 13.28 -8.15 -10.70
C ALA A 105 13.45 -9.63 -11.00
N GLY A 106 14.51 -10.00 -11.70
CA GLY A 106 14.82 -11.38 -12.03
C GLY A 106 14.03 -11.92 -13.22
N GLY A 107 13.72 -13.22 -13.19
CA GLY A 107 13.15 -13.98 -14.31
C GLY A 107 14.20 -14.79 -15.06
N ASN A 108 15.18 -15.37 -14.34
CA ASN A 108 16.42 -16.01 -14.79
C ASN A 108 17.56 -15.04 -15.13
N VAL A 109 17.38 -13.75 -14.87
CA VAL A 109 18.41 -12.70 -15.00
C VAL A 109 18.62 -12.00 -13.67
N THR A 110 19.63 -11.15 -13.57
CA THR A 110 19.85 -10.30 -12.39
C THR A 110 19.09 -8.97 -12.49
N THR A 111 18.72 -8.53 -13.67
CA THR A 111 18.17 -7.20 -13.95
C THR A 111 16.95 -6.87 -13.13
N ILE A 112 16.92 -5.63 -12.66
CA ILE A 112 15.74 -5.00 -12.03
C ILE A 112 15.25 -3.87 -12.94
N ASP A 113 14.10 -4.04 -13.53
CA ASP A 113 13.41 -3.01 -14.33
C ASP A 113 12.62 -2.06 -13.43
N ARG A 114 12.65 -0.77 -13.74
CA ARG A 114 11.83 0.28 -13.13
C ARG A 114 11.01 1.03 -14.15
N LEU A 115 9.71 1.12 -13.92
CA LEU A 115 8.76 1.91 -14.71
C LEU A 115 8.21 3.06 -13.86
N THR A 116 8.05 4.24 -14.45
CA THR A 116 7.31 5.35 -13.84
C THR A 116 5.82 5.15 -14.07
N ASN A 117 5.04 5.01 -13.00
CA ASN A 117 3.61 4.66 -13.05
C ASN A 117 2.75 5.65 -13.84
N ALA A 118 3.11 6.94 -13.82
CA ALA A 118 2.32 8.01 -14.43
C ALA A 118 2.54 8.12 -15.95
N SER A 119 3.73 7.82 -16.44
CA SER A 119 4.11 8.16 -17.82
C SER A 119 4.11 6.98 -18.80
N GLY A 120 4.19 5.74 -18.32
CA GLY A 120 4.37 4.60 -19.19
C GLY A 120 5.70 4.67 -19.98
N GLY A 121 5.71 4.12 -21.19
CA GLY A 121 6.88 4.11 -22.06
C GLY A 121 7.77 2.89 -21.83
N THR A 122 9.07 3.02 -21.99
CA THR A 122 10.02 1.93 -21.72
C THR A 122 10.55 2.00 -20.30
N ALA A 123 10.54 0.89 -19.60
CA ALA A 123 11.19 0.77 -18.30
C ALA A 123 12.69 1.04 -18.40
N THR A 124 13.29 1.42 -17.32
CA THR A 124 14.73 1.68 -17.23
C THR A 124 15.39 0.65 -16.34
N ASP A 125 16.62 0.28 -16.65
CA ASP A 125 17.46 -0.50 -15.76
C ASP A 125 17.65 0.26 -14.45
N PHE A 126 17.36 -0.41 -13.35
CA PHE A 126 17.49 0.15 -11.99
C PHE A 126 18.75 -0.37 -11.28
N GLY A 127 19.14 -1.59 -11.56
CA GLY A 127 20.25 -2.32 -10.95
C GLY A 127 20.06 -3.83 -11.02
N ASP A 128 20.81 -4.57 -10.24
CA ASP A 128 20.87 -6.02 -10.30
C ASP A 128 20.56 -6.69 -8.96
N LEU A 129 19.97 -7.89 -9.02
CA LEU A 129 19.95 -8.85 -7.94
C LEU A 129 21.39 -9.37 -7.65
N ILE A 130 21.63 -9.82 -6.44
CA ILE A 130 22.90 -10.46 -6.06
C ILE A 130 23.18 -11.67 -6.97
N GLN A 131 22.14 -12.38 -7.37
CA GLN A 131 22.21 -13.54 -8.23
C GLN A 131 20.96 -13.68 -9.09
N ALA A 132 21.10 -14.16 -10.32
CA ALA A 132 19.95 -14.45 -11.19
C ALA A 132 18.95 -15.36 -10.48
N SER A 133 17.69 -14.96 -10.48
CA SER A 133 16.61 -15.62 -9.77
C SER A 133 15.34 -15.66 -10.61
N SER A 134 14.58 -16.73 -10.50
CA SER A 134 13.23 -16.83 -11.05
C SER A 134 12.26 -17.40 -10.00
N LYS A 135 10.98 -17.24 -10.22
CA LYS A 135 9.92 -17.74 -9.32
C LYS A 135 10.02 -17.17 -7.89
N SER A 136 10.59 -15.99 -7.75
CA SER A 136 10.68 -15.22 -6.50
C SER A 136 9.41 -14.43 -6.25
N CYS A 137 9.20 -13.98 -5.02
CA CYS A 137 8.14 -13.04 -4.71
C CYS A 137 8.67 -11.65 -4.34
N GLY A 138 7.88 -10.63 -4.64
CA GLY A 138 8.19 -9.24 -4.32
C GLY A 138 7.28 -8.70 -3.22
N ILE A 139 7.89 -8.03 -2.26
CA ILE A 139 7.22 -7.32 -1.16
C ILE A 139 7.76 -5.90 -1.12
N SER A 140 6.93 -4.93 -0.81
CA SER A 140 7.41 -3.54 -0.67
C SER A 140 6.62 -2.75 0.35
N ASN A 141 7.26 -1.70 0.83
CA ASN A 141 6.60 -0.53 1.40
C ASN A 141 7.00 0.71 0.58
N ASN A 142 6.74 1.93 1.06
CA ASN A 142 7.09 3.16 0.32
C ASN A 142 8.59 3.34 0.07
N VAL A 143 9.46 2.68 0.83
CA VAL A 143 10.91 2.91 0.84
C VAL A 143 11.68 1.74 0.23
N ARG A 144 11.33 0.51 0.65
CA ARG A 144 12.06 -0.70 0.30
C ARG A 144 11.25 -1.61 -0.62
N GLY A 145 11.91 -2.13 -1.65
CA GLY A 145 11.49 -3.29 -2.40
C GLY A 145 12.31 -4.49 -1.95
N ILE A 146 11.66 -5.61 -1.68
CA ILE A 146 12.26 -6.83 -1.16
C ILE A 146 11.95 -7.97 -2.11
N VAL A 147 12.97 -8.77 -2.43
CA VAL A 147 12.86 -9.98 -3.24
C VAL A 147 13.16 -11.17 -2.33
N VAL A 148 12.22 -12.12 -2.28
CA VAL A 148 12.30 -13.28 -1.41
C VAL A 148 12.48 -14.54 -2.24
N GLY A 149 13.50 -15.33 -1.90
CA GLY A 149 13.73 -16.68 -2.42
C GLY A 149 13.88 -16.75 -3.93
N GLY A 150 13.18 -17.72 -4.52
CA GLY A 150 13.20 -18.02 -5.94
C GLY A 150 14.16 -19.12 -6.32
N ASP A 151 14.04 -19.59 -7.55
CA ASP A 151 14.91 -20.58 -8.17
C ASP A 151 16.19 -19.89 -8.65
N ARG A 152 17.32 -20.19 -8.05
CA ARG A 152 18.63 -19.54 -8.30
C ARG A 152 19.57 -20.51 -8.97
N VAL A 153 20.32 -20.02 -9.95
CA VAL A 153 21.26 -20.83 -10.73
C VAL A 153 22.63 -20.83 -10.06
N SER A 154 22.96 -21.94 -9.44
CA SER A 154 24.28 -22.29 -8.85
C SER A 154 25.12 -21.15 -8.21
N PRO A 155 25.36 -21.18 -6.88
CA PRO A 155 24.90 -22.23 -5.98
C PRO A 155 23.41 -22.10 -5.69
N ASP A 156 22.73 -23.26 -5.62
CA ASP A 156 21.31 -23.35 -5.26
C ASP A 156 21.10 -22.79 -3.85
N ASN A 157 20.75 -21.52 -3.75
CA ASN A 157 20.43 -20.87 -2.48
C ASN A 157 19.01 -20.28 -2.54
N PHE A 158 18.05 -21.01 -2.02
CA PHE A 158 16.64 -20.67 -2.06
C PHE A 158 16.18 -19.89 -0.82
N THR A 159 17.10 -19.59 0.11
CA THR A 159 16.74 -18.90 1.37
C THR A 159 16.99 -17.39 1.32
N VAL A 160 17.69 -16.90 0.32
CA VAL A 160 18.10 -15.48 0.26
C VAL A 160 16.92 -14.55 0.21
N ILE A 161 16.95 -13.53 1.07
CA ILE A 161 16.12 -12.34 1.02
C ILE A 161 17.02 -11.16 0.70
N GLU A 162 16.70 -10.39 -0.30
CA GLU A 162 17.48 -9.21 -0.71
C GLU A 162 16.58 -8.00 -0.93
N TYR A 163 17.12 -6.78 -0.80
CA TYR A 163 16.32 -5.56 -0.90
C TYR A 163 17.02 -4.45 -1.65
N VAL A 164 16.19 -3.52 -2.15
CA VAL A 164 16.62 -2.23 -2.69
C VAL A 164 15.93 -1.08 -1.96
N THR A 165 16.56 0.09 -1.95
CA THR A 165 15.92 1.36 -1.62
C THR A 165 15.36 1.97 -2.91
N MET A 166 14.04 2.00 -3.08
CA MET A 166 13.39 2.33 -4.36
C MET A 166 13.63 3.77 -4.85
N ALA A 167 14.06 4.68 -3.97
CA ALA A 167 14.34 6.08 -4.32
C ALA A 167 15.68 6.28 -5.04
N SER A 168 16.62 5.34 -4.94
CA SER A 168 17.95 5.43 -5.51
C SER A 168 18.28 4.20 -6.34
N THR A 169 18.77 4.40 -7.56
CA THR A 169 19.25 3.30 -8.42
C THR A 169 20.41 2.57 -7.76
N GLY A 170 20.46 1.27 -7.97
CA GLY A 170 21.56 0.43 -7.46
C GLY A 170 21.14 -1.03 -7.29
N ASN A 171 22.12 -1.86 -7.06
CA ASN A 171 21.95 -3.29 -6.87
C ASN A 171 21.29 -3.61 -5.53
N THR A 172 20.74 -4.80 -5.43
CA THR A 172 20.21 -5.31 -4.16
C THR A 172 21.31 -5.49 -3.11
N THR A 173 20.91 -5.40 -1.87
CA THR A 173 21.70 -5.71 -0.70
C THR A 173 21.09 -6.88 0.03
N ASP A 174 21.90 -7.70 0.66
CA ASP A 174 21.44 -8.80 1.50
C ASP A 174 20.55 -8.28 2.64
N PHE A 175 19.38 -8.91 2.80
CA PHE A 175 18.45 -8.62 3.88
C PHE A 175 18.53 -9.66 5.00
N GLY A 176 18.79 -10.89 4.66
CA GLY A 176 18.82 -12.07 5.52
C GLY A 176 18.28 -13.30 4.80
N ASP A 177 17.92 -14.33 5.55
CA ASP A 177 17.47 -15.61 5.02
C ASP A 177 16.04 -15.97 5.42
N THR A 178 15.37 -16.73 4.59
CA THR A 178 14.12 -17.38 4.97
C THR A 178 14.39 -18.57 5.91
N ASN A 179 13.52 -18.76 6.89
CA ASN A 179 13.60 -19.87 7.84
C ASN A 179 13.20 -21.23 7.22
N VAL A 180 12.62 -21.22 6.02
CA VAL A 180 12.27 -22.40 5.21
C VAL A 180 12.75 -22.21 3.78
N SER A 181 12.90 -23.29 3.01
CA SER A 181 13.25 -23.16 1.59
C SER A 181 12.17 -22.37 0.84
N ALA A 182 12.56 -21.37 0.08
CA ALA A 182 11.68 -20.49 -0.68
C ALA A 182 11.89 -20.59 -2.21
N LYS A 183 12.10 -21.80 -2.73
CA LYS A 183 12.47 -22.06 -4.13
C LYS A 183 11.43 -21.57 -5.14
N GLU A 184 10.16 -21.78 -4.89
CA GLU A 184 9.06 -21.46 -5.82
C GLU A 184 7.95 -20.65 -5.12
N VAL A 185 8.36 -19.62 -4.37
CA VAL A 185 7.47 -18.73 -3.62
C VAL A 185 6.64 -17.81 -4.52
N TYR A 186 6.80 -17.89 -5.82
CA TYR A 186 6.26 -17.06 -6.87
C TYR A 186 4.87 -16.48 -6.56
N GLY A 187 4.78 -15.14 -6.50
CA GLY A 187 3.53 -14.40 -6.29
C GLY A 187 2.91 -14.47 -4.88
N LEU A 188 3.35 -15.41 -4.04
CA LEU A 188 2.78 -15.66 -2.71
C LEU A 188 3.38 -14.78 -1.62
N GLY A 189 3.48 -13.48 -1.84
CA GLY A 189 3.95 -12.53 -0.84
C GLY A 189 3.38 -11.15 -1.00
N LYS A 190 2.95 -10.56 0.10
CA LYS A 190 2.50 -9.17 0.26
C LYS A 190 2.75 -8.69 1.69
N GLY A 191 2.38 -7.47 1.99
CA GLY A 191 2.60 -6.95 3.33
C GLY A 191 1.79 -5.70 3.67
N SER A 192 2.08 -5.18 4.84
CA SER A 192 1.72 -3.85 5.29
C SER A 192 2.92 -2.90 5.15
N THR A 193 2.80 -1.68 5.67
CA THR A 193 3.92 -0.72 5.72
C THR A 193 5.11 -1.22 6.54
N THR A 194 4.90 -2.16 7.46
CA THR A 194 5.89 -2.62 8.44
C THR A 194 6.28 -4.09 8.32
N ARG A 195 5.34 -4.95 7.93
CA ARG A 195 5.51 -6.41 7.90
C ARG A 195 5.25 -6.95 6.50
N GLY A 196 6.20 -7.74 5.98
CA GLY A 196 6.00 -8.55 4.80
C GLY A 196 5.72 -10.00 5.20
N VAL A 197 4.71 -10.64 4.61
CA VAL A 197 4.40 -12.06 4.81
C VAL A 197 4.43 -12.75 3.47
N PHE A 198 5.05 -13.90 3.41
CA PHE A 198 5.09 -14.73 2.22
C PHE A 198 4.72 -16.16 2.57
N GLY A 199 4.00 -16.80 1.68
CA GLY A 199 3.54 -18.16 1.82
C GLY A 199 4.49 -19.13 1.17
N ALA A 200 4.29 -20.31 1.58
CA ALA A 200 4.80 -21.61 1.17
C ALA A 200 5.67 -21.64 -0.06
N ALA A 201 6.79 -22.24 0.10
CA ALA A 201 7.67 -22.55 -0.99
C ALA A 201 8.18 -23.96 -0.82
N GLY A 202 8.28 -24.67 -1.91
CA GLY A 202 8.82 -26.02 -1.94
C GLY A 202 9.35 -26.29 -3.33
N SER A 203 10.17 -27.28 -3.49
CA SER A 203 10.52 -27.75 -4.83
C SER A 203 9.52 -28.80 -5.28
N ASP A 204 9.23 -28.79 -6.56
CA ASP A 204 8.27 -29.66 -7.21
C ASP A 204 8.69 -31.14 -7.33
N ALA A 205 9.87 -31.56 -6.92
CA ALA A 205 10.22 -32.99 -7.01
C ALA A 205 11.40 -33.46 -6.16
N ALA A 206 12.38 -32.67 -5.78
CA ALA A 206 13.62 -33.19 -5.20
C ALA A 206 13.82 -32.86 -3.71
N ALA A 207 13.05 -31.96 -3.12
CA ALA A 207 13.23 -31.52 -1.74
C ALA A 207 11.93 -31.34 -0.94
N GLY A 208 10.82 -31.96 -1.32
CA GLY A 208 9.67 -32.06 -0.44
C GLY A 208 8.33 -31.51 -0.93
N GLY A 209 8.18 -31.10 -2.20
CA GLY A 209 6.88 -30.68 -2.75
C GLY A 209 6.34 -29.35 -2.17
N PRO A 210 5.08 -29.01 -2.46
CA PRO A 210 4.41 -27.85 -1.89
C PRO A 210 4.34 -27.92 -0.37
N THR A 211 4.57 -26.77 0.32
CA THR A 211 4.38 -26.63 1.77
C THR A 211 3.26 -25.66 2.06
N ASP A 212 2.76 -25.67 3.27
CA ASP A 212 1.77 -24.72 3.77
C ASP A 212 2.39 -23.62 4.65
N ALA A 213 3.69 -23.72 4.96
CA ALA A 213 4.37 -22.79 5.85
C ALA A 213 4.31 -21.34 5.34
N MET A 214 4.01 -20.41 6.21
CA MET A 214 4.11 -18.97 5.97
C MET A 214 5.18 -18.37 6.88
N SER A 215 5.90 -17.40 6.36
CA SER A 215 6.94 -16.68 7.10
C SER A 215 6.75 -15.16 6.97
N TYR A 216 7.31 -14.40 7.90
CA TYR A 216 7.25 -12.95 7.85
C TYR A 216 8.61 -12.31 8.15
N ILE A 217 8.73 -11.06 7.69
CA ILE A 217 9.86 -10.16 7.94
C ILE A 217 9.34 -8.80 8.43
N THR A 218 10.17 -8.09 9.16
CA THR A 218 9.97 -6.66 9.45
C THR A 218 10.69 -5.83 8.38
N ILE A 219 9.96 -5.16 7.49
CA ILE A 219 10.51 -4.52 6.29
C ILE A 219 11.59 -3.47 6.60
N ALA A 220 11.46 -2.76 7.71
CA ALA A 220 12.38 -1.68 8.08
C ALA A 220 13.75 -2.16 8.61
N SER A 221 13.86 -3.40 9.06
CA SER A 221 15.10 -3.96 9.65
C SER A 221 15.51 -5.23 8.95
N THR A 222 16.78 -5.32 8.57
CA THR A 222 17.36 -6.56 8.01
C THR A 222 17.41 -7.67 9.06
N GLY A 223 17.29 -8.90 8.62
CA GLY A 223 17.31 -10.10 9.46
C GLY A 223 16.52 -11.24 8.82
N ASN A 224 16.68 -12.41 9.39
CA ASN A 224 16.02 -13.62 8.91
C ASN A 224 14.51 -13.56 9.13
N SER A 225 13.78 -14.28 8.29
CA SER A 225 12.33 -14.43 8.47
C SER A 225 12.00 -15.30 9.69
N VAL A 226 10.80 -15.10 10.18
CA VAL A 226 10.23 -15.81 11.33
C VAL A 226 8.95 -16.52 10.89
N ASP A 227 8.66 -17.65 11.50
CA ASP A 227 7.42 -18.39 11.26
C ASP A 227 6.19 -17.52 11.53
N PHE A 228 5.23 -17.57 10.60
CA PHE A 228 3.95 -16.87 10.72
C PHE A 228 2.80 -17.82 11.06
N GLY A 229 2.82 -19.03 10.55
CA GLY A 229 1.77 -20.05 10.60
C GLY A 229 1.64 -20.79 9.27
N ASN A 230 0.49 -21.39 9.02
CA ASN A 230 0.29 -22.24 7.85
C ASN A 230 -0.91 -21.81 7.00
N LEU A 231 -0.82 -21.98 5.67
CA LEU A 231 -1.95 -21.95 4.75
C LEU A 231 -2.92 -23.11 5.05
N SER A 232 -4.16 -23.03 4.60
CA SER A 232 -5.11 -24.15 4.72
C SER A 232 -4.74 -25.33 3.82
N VAL A 233 -4.06 -25.05 2.72
CA VAL A 233 -3.61 -26.07 1.72
C VAL A 233 -2.18 -25.78 1.29
N ALA A 234 -1.33 -26.79 1.35
CA ALA A 234 0.04 -26.73 0.85
C ALA A 234 0.05 -26.45 -0.66
N ARG A 235 0.76 -25.41 -1.10
CA ARG A 235 0.81 -24.99 -2.51
C ARG A 235 2.02 -24.11 -2.82
N ILE A 236 2.36 -24.03 -4.10
CA ILE A 236 3.38 -23.17 -4.68
C ILE A 236 2.78 -22.40 -5.86
N ARG A 237 3.49 -21.39 -6.40
CA ARG A 237 3.15 -20.73 -7.67
C ARG A 237 1.76 -20.08 -7.69
N GLY A 238 1.28 -19.59 -6.55
CA GLY A 238 0.04 -18.82 -6.45
C GLY A 238 0.27 -17.33 -6.60
N ALA A 239 -0.72 -16.55 -6.20
CA ALA A 239 -0.65 -15.09 -6.11
C ALA A 239 -1.09 -14.62 -4.74
N ALA A 240 -0.78 -13.37 -4.41
CA ALA A 240 -1.29 -12.72 -3.20
C ALA A 240 -1.82 -11.32 -3.50
N GLY A 241 -2.88 -10.96 -2.81
CA GLY A 241 -3.43 -9.62 -2.75
C GLY A 241 -3.60 -9.18 -1.31
N ASN A 242 -3.68 -7.88 -1.06
CA ASN A 242 -3.76 -7.37 0.31
C ASN A 242 -4.57 -6.07 0.43
N ASN A 243 -4.94 -5.77 1.66
CA ASN A 243 -5.20 -4.42 2.13
C ASN A 243 -4.29 -4.11 3.33
N SER A 244 -4.52 -3.03 4.06
CA SER A 244 -3.69 -2.65 5.21
C SER A 244 -3.70 -3.68 6.36
N THR A 245 -4.71 -4.55 6.43
CA THR A 245 -4.92 -5.49 7.55
C THR A 245 -4.86 -6.96 7.17
N ARG A 246 -5.17 -7.30 5.91
CA ARG A 246 -5.27 -8.68 5.42
C ARG A 246 -4.37 -8.93 4.22
N ILE A 247 -3.88 -10.15 4.12
CA ILE A 247 -3.37 -10.74 2.88
C ILE A 247 -4.28 -11.89 2.49
N VAL A 248 -4.62 -11.98 1.21
CA VAL A 248 -5.33 -13.12 0.62
C VAL A 248 -4.38 -13.81 -0.35
N PHE A 249 -4.10 -15.08 -0.10
CA PHE A 249 -3.33 -15.96 -0.97
C PHE A 249 -4.28 -16.70 -1.89
N SER A 250 -3.99 -16.78 -3.18
CA SER A 250 -4.92 -17.23 -4.19
C SER A 250 -4.31 -18.25 -5.14
N GLY A 251 -5.05 -19.30 -5.45
CA GLY A 251 -4.70 -20.29 -6.44
C GLY A 251 -3.39 -21.02 -6.12
N GLY A 252 -2.67 -21.40 -7.15
CA GLY A 252 -1.37 -22.07 -7.05
C GLY A 252 -1.46 -23.57 -7.37
N GLN A 253 -0.31 -24.22 -7.27
CA GLN A 253 -0.15 -25.66 -7.54
C GLN A 253 -0.15 -26.43 -6.22
N VAL A 254 -1.05 -27.41 -6.07
CA VAL A 254 -1.24 -28.21 -4.85
C VAL A 254 -0.65 -29.63 -4.94
N GLY A 255 0.00 -29.97 -6.01
CA GLY A 255 0.61 -31.29 -6.23
C GLY A 255 1.25 -31.31 -7.59
N ASN A 256 1.53 -32.49 -8.12
CA ASN A 256 2.11 -32.62 -9.45
C ASN A 256 1.18 -32.02 -10.50
N GLU A 257 1.44 -30.79 -10.90
CA GLU A 257 0.74 -30.03 -11.94
C GLU A 257 -0.79 -29.84 -11.74
N VAL A 258 -1.26 -29.95 -10.50
CA VAL A 258 -2.67 -29.71 -10.15
C VAL A 258 -2.85 -28.29 -9.70
N ALA A 259 -3.55 -27.48 -10.49
CA ALA A 259 -3.89 -26.11 -10.13
C ALA A 259 -5.05 -26.07 -9.12
N SER A 260 -5.04 -25.07 -8.25
CA SER A 260 -6.06 -24.83 -7.22
C SER A 260 -6.85 -23.54 -7.52
N ASN A 261 -8.07 -23.45 -7.00
CA ASN A 261 -8.88 -22.23 -6.92
C ASN A 261 -8.98 -21.67 -5.49
N VAL A 262 -8.45 -22.38 -4.50
CA VAL A 262 -8.57 -22.00 -3.09
C VAL A 262 -7.94 -20.63 -2.81
N MET A 263 -8.66 -19.79 -2.08
CA MET A 263 -8.15 -18.56 -1.50
C MET A 263 -8.17 -18.66 0.02
N ASP A 264 -7.04 -18.30 0.64
CA ASP A 264 -6.91 -18.19 2.10
C ASP A 264 -6.56 -16.78 2.49
N TYR A 265 -6.93 -16.37 3.70
CA TYR A 265 -6.52 -15.07 4.22
C TYR A 265 -5.90 -15.14 5.61
N ILE A 266 -5.07 -14.14 5.89
CA ILE A 266 -4.47 -13.89 7.20
C ILE A 266 -4.72 -12.45 7.64
N THR A 267 -4.61 -12.22 8.95
CA THR A 267 -4.49 -10.88 9.53
C THR A 267 -3.01 -10.54 9.69
N ILE A 268 -2.50 -9.51 9.02
CA ILE A 268 -1.06 -9.20 8.95
C ILE A 268 -0.44 -8.94 10.32
N ALA A 269 -1.17 -8.31 11.23
CA ALA A 269 -0.67 -7.89 12.54
C ALA A 269 -0.42 -9.04 13.51
N SER A 270 -1.11 -10.17 13.36
CA SER A 270 -1.04 -11.32 14.27
C SER A 270 -0.62 -12.59 13.55
N THR A 271 0.38 -13.30 14.08
CA THR A 271 0.77 -14.63 13.59
C THR A 271 -0.34 -15.65 13.84
N GLY A 272 -0.46 -16.63 12.96
CA GLY A 272 -1.43 -17.71 13.03
C GLY A 272 -1.72 -18.31 11.67
N ASN A 273 -2.50 -19.38 11.65
CA ASN A 273 -2.86 -20.08 10.43
C ASN A 273 -3.86 -19.25 9.60
N ALA A 274 -3.79 -19.44 8.29
CA ALA A 274 -4.73 -18.85 7.36
C ALA A 274 -6.12 -19.48 7.52
N THR A 275 -7.11 -18.69 7.19
CA THR A 275 -8.53 -19.08 7.19
C THR A 275 -9.03 -19.06 5.75
N ASP A 276 -9.94 -19.96 5.42
CA ASP A 276 -10.60 -19.98 4.13
C ASP A 276 -11.25 -18.61 3.82
N PHE A 277 -11.00 -18.14 2.60
CA PHE A 277 -11.58 -16.89 2.09
C PHE A 277 -12.69 -17.15 1.08
N GLY A 278 -12.58 -18.18 0.28
CA GLY A 278 -13.41 -18.56 -0.84
C GLY A 278 -12.59 -19.07 -2.02
N ASP A 279 -13.13 -19.02 -3.22
CA ASP A 279 -12.52 -19.57 -4.43
C ASP A 279 -12.36 -18.54 -5.55
N THR A 280 -11.30 -18.68 -6.38
CA THR A 280 -11.22 -18.01 -7.68
C THR A 280 -12.24 -18.57 -8.66
N THR A 281 -12.53 -17.86 -9.75
CA THR A 281 -13.54 -18.29 -10.75
C THR A 281 -13.14 -19.59 -11.44
N GLU A 282 -11.85 -19.90 -11.51
CA GLU A 282 -11.30 -21.14 -12.10
C GLU A 282 -9.99 -21.55 -11.43
N THR A 283 -9.62 -22.83 -11.56
CA THR A 283 -8.34 -23.32 -11.02
C THR A 283 -7.18 -22.80 -11.84
N ARG A 284 -6.22 -22.13 -11.18
CA ARG A 284 -5.04 -21.57 -11.85
C ARG A 284 -3.80 -21.59 -10.96
N MET A 285 -2.65 -21.76 -11.59
CA MET A 285 -1.32 -21.59 -11.03
C MET A 285 -0.53 -20.59 -11.87
N ASN A 286 0.60 -20.09 -11.39
CA ASN A 286 1.46 -19.11 -12.06
C ASN A 286 0.76 -17.75 -12.30
N LEU A 287 -0.05 -17.31 -11.33
CA LEU A 287 -0.81 -16.06 -11.38
C LEU A 287 0.01 -14.87 -10.90
N GLY A 288 -0.40 -13.66 -11.33
CA GLY A 288 0.03 -12.40 -10.73
C GLY A 288 -1.03 -11.82 -9.80
N GLY A 289 -0.61 -11.03 -8.81
CA GLY A 289 -1.53 -10.38 -7.87
C GLY A 289 -1.21 -8.90 -7.66
N ALA A 290 -2.24 -8.05 -7.76
CA ALA A 290 -2.17 -6.62 -7.47
C ALA A 290 -3.34 -6.19 -6.59
N SER A 291 -3.21 -5.06 -5.91
CA SER A 291 -4.23 -4.65 -4.94
C SER A 291 -4.38 -3.13 -4.84
N SER A 292 -5.59 -2.71 -4.52
CA SER A 292 -5.90 -1.41 -3.95
C SER A 292 -6.26 -1.57 -2.47
N SER A 293 -6.62 -0.48 -1.81
CA SER A 293 -7.07 -0.52 -0.41
C SER A 293 -8.34 -1.36 -0.19
N THR A 294 -9.11 -1.60 -1.24
CA THR A 294 -10.41 -2.29 -1.16
C THR A 294 -10.48 -3.58 -1.94
N ARG A 295 -9.77 -3.66 -3.09
CA ARG A 295 -9.82 -4.81 -4.01
C ARG A 295 -8.46 -5.44 -4.18
N SER A 296 -8.46 -6.77 -4.30
CA SER A 296 -7.34 -7.52 -4.83
C SER A 296 -7.74 -8.17 -6.15
N VAL A 297 -6.82 -8.17 -7.11
CA VAL A 297 -7.01 -8.76 -8.44
C VAL A 297 -5.96 -9.83 -8.69
N PHE A 298 -6.35 -10.89 -9.40
CA PHE A 298 -5.51 -12.03 -9.73
C PHE A 298 -5.52 -12.23 -11.25
N THR A 299 -4.36 -12.21 -11.88
CA THR A 299 -4.23 -12.09 -13.33
C THR A 299 -3.59 -13.31 -13.96
N GLY A 300 -4.09 -13.73 -15.13
CA GLY A 300 -3.50 -14.77 -15.96
C GLY A 300 -3.40 -16.13 -15.27
N GLY A 301 -2.32 -16.84 -15.53
CA GLY A 301 -2.03 -18.17 -15.00
C GLY A 301 -2.38 -19.28 -15.99
N ALA A 302 -2.30 -20.52 -15.53
CA ALA A 302 -2.61 -21.70 -16.32
C ALA A 302 -3.32 -22.76 -15.47
N ALA A 303 -4.21 -23.54 -16.09
CA ALA A 303 -4.89 -24.65 -15.42
C ALA A 303 -3.99 -25.89 -15.25
N THR A 304 -2.97 -26.03 -16.08
CA THR A 304 -1.95 -27.10 -16.06
C THR A 304 -0.63 -26.51 -16.53
N SER A 305 0.46 -27.26 -16.48
CA SER A 305 1.77 -26.86 -17.04
C SER A 305 1.80 -26.75 -18.59
N SER A 306 0.72 -27.11 -19.27
CA SER A 306 0.64 -27.01 -20.73
C SER A 306 0.40 -25.57 -21.16
N SER A 307 1.14 -25.09 -22.15
CA SER A 307 0.97 -23.77 -22.74
C SER A 307 -0.44 -23.53 -23.33
N SER A 308 -1.14 -24.60 -23.72
CA SER A 308 -2.53 -24.53 -24.20
C SER A 308 -3.56 -24.29 -23.09
N SER A 309 -3.17 -24.39 -21.83
CA SER A 309 -4.05 -24.16 -20.67
C SER A 309 -3.91 -22.75 -20.07
N ARG A 310 -3.09 -21.88 -20.68
CA ARG A 310 -2.91 -20.49 -20.26
C ARG A 310 -4.21 -19.71 -20.35
N LYS A 311 -4.36 -18.75 -19.46
CA LYS A 311 -5.55 -17.92 -19.27
C LYS A 311 -5.22 -16.45 -19.42
N ASN A 312 -6.19 -15.66 -19.88
CA ASN A 312 -6.16 -14.20 -19.84
C ASN A 312 -7.05 -13.62 -18.74
N THR A 313 -7.76 -14.46 -18.02
CA THR A 313 -8.72 -14.07 -16.96
C THR A 313 -8.08 -13.17 -15.92
N ILE A 314 -8.80 -12.10 -15.55
CA ILE A 314 -8.55 -11.28 -14.37
C ILE A 314 -9.73 -11.49 -13.41
N ASP A 315 -9.46 -12.00 -12.22
CA ASP A 315 -10.46 -12.09 -11.15
C ASP A 315 -10.26 -10.98 -10.12
N TYR A 316 -11.33 -10.60 -9.41
CA TYR A 316 -11.22 -9.70 -8.28
C TYR A 316 -12.01 -10.17 -7.07
N ILE A 317 -11.56 -9.69 -5.91
CA ILE A 317 -12.25 -9.82 -4.63
C ILE A 317 -12.32 -8.47 -3.92
N THR A 318 -13.31 -8.31 -3.03
CA THR A 318 -13.28 -7.28 -2.00
C THR A 318 -12.46 -7.81 -0.83
N THR A 319 -11.25 -7.29 -0.62
CA THR A 319 -10.25 -7.88 0.30
C THR A 319 -10.74 -7.94 1.76
N ALA A 320 -11.64 -7.03 2.17
CA ALA A 320 -12.14 -6.96 3.54
C ALA A 320 -13.22 -8.02 3.87
N THR A 321 -13.88 -8.61 2.88
CA THR A 321 -15.00 -9.55 3.07
C THR A 321 -14.73 -10.87 2.38
N THR A 322 -14.90 -11.98 3.10
CA THR A 322 -14.77 -13.33 2.55
C THR A 322 -15.84 -13.62 1.50
N GLY A 323 -15.50 -14.39 0.50
CA GLY A 323 -16.38 -14.81 -0.58
C GLY A 323 -15.59 -15.18 -1.83
N ASN A 324 -16.28 -15.77 -2.80
CA ASN A 324 -15.66 -16.14 -4.06
C ASN A 324 -15.29 -14.92 -4.90
N ALA A 325 -14.27 -15.07 -5.73
CA ALA A 325 -13.88 -14.07 -6.69
C ALA A 325 -14.95 -13.89 -7.77
N THR A 326 -14.95 -12.72 -8.36
CA THR A 326 -15.81 -12.35 -9.49
C THR A 326 -14.92 -12.03 -10.68
N ASP A 327 -15.40 -12.33 -11.87
CA ASP A 327 -14.74 -11.94 -13.11
C ASP A 327 -14.59 -10.40 -13.17
N PHE A 328 -13.38 -9.97 -13.51
CA PHE A 328 -13.03 -8.55 -13.66
C PHE A 328 -12.96 -8.14 -15.14
N GLY A 329 -12.43 -9.01 -15.97
CA GLY A 329 -12.11 -8.80 -17.37
C GLY A 329 -10.89 -9.62 -17.78
N ASP A 330 -10.25 -9.24 -18.86
CA ASP A 330 -9.18 -10.02 -19.49
C ASP A 330 -7.90 -9.23 -19.72
N LEU A 331 -6.75 -9.91 -19.66
CA LEU A 331 -5.50 -9.49 -20.27
C LEU A 331 -5.64 -9.50 -21.81
N THR A 332 -4.77 -8.80 -22.50
CA THR A 332 -4.79 -8.73 -23.97
C THR A 332 -4.45 -10.09 -24.62
N ALA A 333 -3.75 -10.98 -23.91
CA ALA A 333 -3.40 -12.33 -24.36
C ALA A 333 -3.43 -13.34 -23.23
N VAL A 334 -3.59 -14.64 -23.57
CA VAL A 334 -3.48 -15.74 -22.61
C VAL A 334 -2.06 -15.86 -22.10
N MET A 335 -1.87 -15.88 -20.78
CA MET A 335 -0.56 -15.75 -20.17
C MET A 335 -0.46 -16.52 -18.86
N GLU A 336 0.70 -17.09 -18.58
CA GLU A 336 1.10 -17.59 -17.27
C GLU A 336 2.40 -16.92 -16.82
N TYR A 337 2.73 -17.06 -15.54
CA TYR A 337 3.89 -16.38 -14.93
C TYR A 337 3.79 -14.86 -15.01
N THR A 338 2.58 -14.33 -14.92
CA THR A 338 2.34 -12.88 -14.87
C THR A 338 2.82 -12.30 -13.55
N THR A 339 3.49 -11.18 -13.61
CA THR A 339 3.93 -10.44 -12.40
C THR A 339 3.25 -9.09 -12.37
N ALA A 340 2.43 -8.87 -11.35
CA ALA A 340 1.60 -7.68 -11.23
C ALA A 340 2.02 -6.78 -10.06
N ASN A 341 1.93 -5.47 -10.28
CA ASN A 341 2.19 -4.40 -9.33
C ASN A 341 1.02 -3.43 -9.28
N SER A 342 0.97 -2.57 -8.30
CA SER A 342 -0.03 -1.52 -8.17
C SER A 342 0.60 -0.23 -7.64
N ASP A 343 0.16 0.92 -8.16
CA ASP A 343 0.50 2.25 -7.63
C ASP A 343 -0.31 2.62 -6.37
N ALA A 344 -1.33 1.85 -6.06
CA ALA A 344 -2.17 1.99 -4.87
C ALA A 344 -2.01 0.82 -3.90
N ASN A 345 -0.85 0.17 -3.89
CA ASN A 345 -0.58 -0.96 -2.99
C ASN A 345 -0.80 -0.55 -1.53
N PRO A 346 -1.66 -1.25 -0.78
CA PRO A 346 -1.98 -0.92 0.62
C PRO A 346 -0.80 -0.96 1.58
N SER A 347 0.27 -1.69 1.26
CA SER A 347 1.52 -1.68 2.04
C SER A 347 2.23 -0.31 2.03
N GLN A 348 1.77 0.60 1.20
CA GLN A 348 2.28 1.96 1.07
C GLN A 348 1.38 3.01 1.73
N GLN A 349 0.15 2.63 2.04
CA GLN A 349 -0.75 3.51 2.76
C GLN A 349 -0.44 3.44 4.25
N ASN A 350 -0.19 4.57 4.86
CA ASN A 350 -0.24 4.64 6.31
C ASN A 350 -1.66 4.27 6.74
N GLU A 351 -1.78 3.37 7.71
CA GLU A 351 -3.02 2.77 8.23
C GLU A 351 -4.06 3.78 8.76
N THR A 352 -3.85 5.05 8.56
CA THR A 352 -4.63 6.13 9.17
C THR A 352 -5.67 6.77 8.26
N GLY A 353 -5.85 6.30 7.04
CA GLY A 353 -6.84 6.89 6.12
C GLY A 353 -6.58 8.35 5.73
N PHE A 354 -5.43 8.88 6.13
CA PHE A 354 -4.93 10.19 5.71
C PHE A 354 -3.57 9.98 5.04
N PRO A 355 -3.33 10.55 3.87
CA PRO A 355 -2.00 10.53 3.28
C PRO A 355 -1.02 11.21 4.25
N PRO A 356 0.11 10.58 4.62
CA PRO A 356 1.01 11.10 5.64
C PRO A 356 1.71 12.41 5.26
N ALA A 357 1.62 12.80 4.01
CA ALA A 357 2.25 14.00 3.50
C ALA A 357 1.36 15.25 3.51
N ALA A 358 0.12 15.15 4.00
CA ALA A 358 -0.89 16.17 3.70
C ALA A 358 -1.54 16.84 4.91
N MET A 359 -1.19 16.46 6.14
CA MET A 359 -1.79 17.06 7.32
C MET A 359 -0.81 17.98 8.05
N GLY A 360 -1.15 19.29 8.12
CA GLY A 360 -0.54 20.23 9.05
C GLY A 360 -1.39 20.37 10.30
N LEU A 361 -0.78 20.41 11.47
CA LEU A 361 -1.44 20.81 12.71
C LEU A 361 -1.03 22.22 13.10
N LEU A 362 -2.02 23.06 13.34
CA LEU A 362 -1.86 24.35 14.01
C LEU A 362 -2.26 24.15 15.47
N ILE A 363 -1.35 24.38 16.38
CA ILE A 363 -1.53 24.04 17.78
C ILE A 363 -1.45 25.30 18.63
N GLY A 364 -2.50 25.59 19.40
CA GLY A 364 -2.56 26.73 20.28
C GLY A 364 -2.53 28.07 19.55
N GLY A 365 -2.02 29.10 20.20
CA GLY A 365 -1.91 30.46 19.68
C GLY A 365 -2.56 31.48 20.61
N GLU A 366 -2.46 32.75 20.26
CA GLU A 366 -3.09 33.85 20.94
C GLU A 366 -4.30 34.38 20.14
N SER A 367 -5.44 34.55 20.79
CA SER A 367 -6.61 35.17 20.17
C SER A 367 -6.58 36.69 20.38
N ILE A 368 -6.62 37.43 19.30
CA ILE A 368 -6.73 38.89 19.31
C ILE A 368 -8.17 39.40 19.40
N ILE A 369 -9.16 38.50 19.39
CA ILE A 369 -10.59 38.86 19.25
C ILE A 369 -11.33 38.86 20.59
N SER A 370 -10.78 38.31 21.63
CA SER A 370 -11.40 38.31 22.95
C SER A 370 -10.39 38.49 24.07
N ASP A 371 -10.78 39.16 25.15
CA ASP A 371 -10.01 39.29 26.40
C ASP A 371 -9.75 37.95 27.11
N ALA A 372 -10.10 36.83 26.49
CA ALA A 372 -10.00 35.49 27.07
C ALA A 372 -8.66 34.80 26.78
N GLY A 373 -7.71 35.46 26.12
CA GLY A 373 -6.33 34.96 26.08
C GLY A 373 -6.06 33.82 25.09
N TYR A 374 -5.28 32.90 25.50
CA TYR A 374 -4.62 31.88 24.70
C TYR A 374 -5.52 30.71 24.32
N GLN A 375 -5.29 30.15 23.14
CA GLN A 375 -6.09 29.03 22.64
C GLN A 375 -5.45 27.67 22.99
N THR A 376 -6.27 26.72 23.39
CA THR A 376 -5.88 25.32 23.57
C THR A 376 -6.18 24.48 22.33
N SER A 377 -6.90 25.04 21.38
CA SER A 377 -7.36 24.34 20.19
C SER A 377 -6.24 23.83 19.33
N ILE A 378 -6.39 22.62 18.83
CA ILE A 378 -5.56 22.02 17.79
C ILE A 378 -6.40 21.93 16.52
N ILE A 379 -5.93 22.56 15.48
CA ILE A 379 -6.59 22.64 14.19
C ILE A 379 -5.77 21.88 13.17
N PHE A 380 -6.41 21.12 12.31
CA PHE A 380 -5.72 20.48 11.20
C PHE A 380 -6.00 21.19 9.87
N LEU A 381 -5.02 21.14 8.99
CA LEU A 381 -5.08 21.57 7.60
C LEU A 381 -4.68 20.39 6.72
N ASN A 382 -5.35 20.24 5.59
CA ASN A 382 -4.82 19.40 4.53
C ASN A 382 -3.85 20.24 3.69
N ILE A 383 -2.57 19.88 3.67
CA ILE A 383 -1.51 20.67 3.00
C ILE A 383 -1.58 20.49 1.47
N THR A 384 -2.15 19.38 0.99
CA THR A 384 -2.21 19.08 -0.46
C THR A 384 -3.47 19.60 -1.14
N THR A 385 -4.46 20.03 -0.38
CA THR A 385 -5.70 20.58 -0.92
C THR A 385 -5.98 21.95 -0.31
N ASP A 386 -6.33 22.93 -1.14
CA ASP A 386 -6.84 24.21 -0.67
C ASP A 386 -8.18 23.96 0.04
N GLY A 387 -8.17 24.01 1.35
CA GLY A 387 -9.37 23.73 2.16
C GLY A 387 -9.38 24.48 3.47
N GLN A 388 -10.55 24.54 4.09
CA GLN A 388 -10.68 25.12 5.42
C GLN A 388 -10.07 24.20 6.47
N SER A 389 -9.52 24.79 7.52
CA SER A 389 -9.07 24.05 8.69
C SER A 389 -10.24 23.39 9.42
N GLY A 390 -10.00 22.25 10.02
CA GLY A 390 -10.97 21.55 10.86
C GLY A 390 -10.44 21.38 12.28
N MET A 391 -11.35 21.17 13.23
CA MET A 391 -10.97 20.89 14.60
C MET A 391 -10.33 19.50 14.70
N PHE A 392 -9.15 19.42 15.29
CA PHE A 392 -8.47 18.17 15.60
C PHE A 392 -8.70 17.75 17.05
N GLY A 393 -8.59 18.68 17.98
CA GLY A 393 -8.74 18.46 19.41
C GLY A 393 -8.25 19.66 20.22
N ASP A 394 -7.91 19.42 21.47
CA ASP A 394 -7.38 20.44 22.38
C ASP A 394 -6.10 19.95 23.07
N LEU A 395 -5.27 20.90 23.47
CA LEU A 395 -4.17 20.66 24.40
C LEU A 395 -4.71 20.18 25.75
N ASN A 396 -3.97 19.31 26.44
CA ASN A 396 -4.40 18.77 27.74
C ASN A 396 -4.20 19.80 28.87
N ALA A 397 -3.16 20.61 28.78
CA ALA A 397 -2.91 21.65 29.77
C ALA A 397 -3.98 22.75 29.67
N LYS A 398 -4.66 23.01 30.79
CA LYS A 398 -5.74 24.00 30.88
C LYS A 398 -5.29 25.46 30.69
N THR A 399 -4.01 25.70 30.64
CA THR A 399 -3.43 27.03 30.44
C THR A 399 -2.96 27.16 28.99
N ALA A 400 -3.70 27.91 28.23
CA ALA A 400 -3.38 28.28 26.85
C ALA A 400 -1.99 28.92 26.75
N ARG A 401 -1.26 28.65 25.69
CA ARG A 401 0.15 29.05 25.52
C ARG A 401 0.41 29.64 24.15
N ALA A 402 1.17 30.70 24.10
CA ALA A 402 1.42 31.46 22.89
C ALA A 402 2.64 31.00 22.09
N THR A 403 3.63 30.38 22.71
CA THR A 403 4.90 30.05 22.07
C THR A 403 5.21 28.58 22.24
N LEU A 404 5.03 27.81 21.17
CA LEU A 404 5.15 26.37 21.16
C LEU A 404 6.24 25.93 20.20
N GLY A 405 7.04 24.95 20.61
CA GLY A 405 7.88 24.18 19.70
C GLY A 405 7.18 22.88 19.38
N THR A 406 6.96 22.59 18.11
CA THR A 406 6.32 21.35 17.68
C THR A 406 7.23 20.59 16.74
N VAL A 407 7.36 19.28 16.97
CA VAL A 407 8.03 18.35 16.07
C VAL A 407 7.05 17.23 15.71
N ALA A 408 7.21 16.67 14.53
CA ALA A 408 6.33 15.62 14.07
C ALA A 408 7.12 14.44 13.46
N SER A 409 6.56 13.27 13.61
CA SER A 409 6.87 12.07 12.83
C SER A 409 5.71 11.74 11.89
N SER A 410 5.75 10.61 11.22
CA SER A 410 4.63 10.13 10.40
C SER A 410 3.38 9.74 11.21
N THR A 411 3.50 9.54 12.54
CA THR A 411 2.42 9.05 13.38
C THR A 411 2.00 9.99 14.50
N ARG A 412 2.89 10.88 14.96
CA ARG A 412 2.68 11.76 16.11
C ARG A 412 3.22 13.16 15.89
N ALA A 413 2.50 14.15 16.41
CA ALA A 413 3.03 15.46 16.70
C ALA A 413 3.33 15.56 18.21
N ILE A 414 4.53 16.00 18.56
CA ILE A 414 4.96 16.26 19.95
C ILE A 414 5.10 17.75 20.09
N THR A 415 4.42 18.31 21.06
CA THR A 415 4.37 19.75 21.30
C THR A 415 4.93 20.05 22.70
N ARG A 416 5.95 20.87 22.72
CA ARG A 416 6.45 21.46 23.94
C ARG A 416 5.64 22.71 24.28
N MET A 417 5.10 22.77 25.46
CA MET A 417 4.36 23.92 25.96
C MET A 417 5.30 25.06 26.35
N GLY A 418 5.02 26.26 25.86
CA GLY A 418 5.73 27.47 26.25
C GLY A 418 4.85 28.42 27.04
N GLY A 419 5.43 29.38 27.74
CA GLY A 419 4.72 30.50 28.38
C GLY A 419 4.93 31.81 27.61
N TYR A 420 4.00 32.73 27.73
CA TYR A 420 4.15 34.07 27.17
C TYR A 420 5.16 34.94 27.94
N THR A 421 5.31 34.64 29.24
CA THR A 421 6.27 35.34 30.12
C THR A 421 7.05 34.29 30.92
N THR A 422 8.15 34.72 31.51
CA THR A 422 8.95 33.87 32.41
C THR A 422 8.14 33.35 33.61
N SER A 423 7.14 34.13 34.06
CA SER A 423 6.24 33.74 35.15
C SER A 423 5.18 32.69 34.76
N SER A 424 4.94 32.52 33.46
CA SER A 424 4.02 31.50 32.92
C SER A 424 4.74 30.34 32.22
N ALA A 425 6.06 30.28 32.33
CA ALA A 425 6.87 29.21 31.75
C ALA A 425 6.48 27.83 32.28
N THR A 426 6.56 26.81 31.45
CA THR A 426 6.23 25.43 31.78
C THR A 426 7.27 24.45 31.24
N ASN A 427 7.29 23.26 31.78
CA ASN A 427 8.14 22.15 31.33
C ASN A 427 7.35 21.06 30.62
N ILE A 428 6.05 21.20 30.44
CA ILE A 428 5.14 20.18 29.90
C ILE A 428 5.44 19.88 28.43
N ILE A 429 5.46 18.61 28.09
CA ILE A 429 5.50 18.10 26.72
C ILE A 429 4.24 17.25 26.49
N GLU A 430 3.49 17.51 25.46
CA GLU A 430 2.31 16.74 25.08
C GLU A 430 2.45 16.17 23.67
N TYR A 431 1.69 15.13 23.34
CA TYR A 431 1.64 14.57 22.00
C TYR A 431 0.22 14.33 21.53
N ASN A 432 0.06 14.39 20.20
CA ASN A 432 -1.13 13.96 19.47
C ASN A 432 -0.77 12.86 18.50
N THR A 433 -1.61 11.84 18.42
CA THR A 433 -1.51 10.80 17.40
C THR A 433 -2.35 11.21 16.20
N PHE A 434 -1.78 11.24 14.99
CA PHE A 434 -2.49 11.70 13.79
C PHE A 434 -3.71 10.85 13.42
N SER A 435 -3.69 9.55 13.76
CA SER A 435 -4.78 8.62 13.47
C SER A 435 -6.01 8.80 14.35
N THR A 436 -5.87 9.43 15.50
CA THR A 436 -6.96 9.63 16.46
C THR A 436 -7.12 11.10 16.75
N LYS A 437 -8.22 11.70 16.28
CA LYS A 437 -8.58 13.06 16.69
C LYS A 437 -8.90 13.08 18.18
N GLY A 438 -8.55 14.15 18.84
CA GLY A 438 -8.87 14.32 20.24
C GLY A 438 -7.87 15.15 21.00
N ARG A 439 -8.02 15.13 22.31
CA ARG A 439 -7.17 15.85 23.24
C ARG A 439 -5.74 15.31 23.21
N ALA A 440 -4.76 16.21 23.34
CA ALA A 440 -3.37 15.83 23.52
C ALA A 440 -3.16 14.98 24.77
N THR A 441 -2.18 14.12 24.74
CA THR A 441 -1.79 13.25 25.85
C THR A 441 -0.45 13.73 26.40
N ASP A 442 -0.28 13.67 27.72
CA ASP A 442 0.97 13.95 28.37
C ASP A 442 2.08 13.02 27.86
N PHE A 443 3.21 13.62 27.46
CA PHE A 443 4.40 12.90 27.03
C PHE A 443 5.48 12.85 28.12
N GLY A 444 5.49 13.87 28.98
CA GLY A 444 6.50 14.07 30.02
C GLY A 444 6.94 15.53 30.16
N ASP A 445 8.04 15.73 30.83
CA ASP A 445 8.50 17.06 31.19
C ASP A 445 9.93 17.37 30.71
N LEU A 446 10.18 18.62 30.39
CA LEU A 446 11.53 19.15 30.26
C LEU A 446 12.22 19.25 31.63
N THR A 447 13.53 19.20 31.64
CA THR A 447 14.34 19.35 32.86
C THR A 447 14.24 20.74 33.51
N ALA A 448 13.75 21.73 32.79
CA ALA A 448 13.53 23.08 33.25
C ALA A 448 12.29 23.72 32.58
N THR A 449 11.65 24.66 33.28
CA THR A 449 10.57 25.47 32.69
C THR A 449 11.14 26.49 31.71
N ILE A 450 10.54 26.57 30.52
CA ILE A 450 10.99 27.45 29.43
C ILE A 450 9.80 28.23 28.87
N ALA A 451 9.97 29.56 28.68
CA ALA A 451 8.94 30.39 28.09
C ALA A 451 8.96 30.39 26.57
N PHE A 452 10.12 30.47 25.94
CA PHE A 452 10.32 30.50 24.51
C PHE A 452 11.29 29.40 24.07
N GLY A 453 11.09 28.83 22.89
CA GLY A 453 12.00 27.82 22.36
C GLY A 453 11.56 27.26 21.01
N GLY A 454 12.52 26.77 20.26
CA GLY A 454 12.30 26.05 19.02
C GLY A 454 12.28 24.54 19.27
N ALA A 455 11.95 23.82 18.23
CA ALA A 455 12.05 22.36 18.20
C ALA A 455 12.55 21.91 16.84
N LEU A 456 13.33 20.84 16.82
CA LEU A 456 13.89 20.21 15.64
C LEU A 456 13.59 18.72 15.68
N SER A 457 13.38 18.11 14.53
CA SER A 457 13.19 16.65 14.45
C SER A 457 13.86 16.04 13.23
N ASN A 458 14.16 14.77 13.36
CA ASN A 458 14.42 13.89 12.23
C ASN A 458 13.35 12.78 12.22
N SER A 459 13.51 11.77 11.39
CA SER A 459 12.52 10.66 11.27
C SER A 459 12.33 9.83 12.54
N THR A 460 13.20 9.96 13.55
CA THR A 460 13.19 9.11 14.76
C THR A 460 13.15 9.88 16.08
N ARG A 461 13.63 11.12 16.11
CA ARG A 461 13.77 11.92 17.34
C ARG A 461 13.34 13.36 17.13
N GLY A 462 12.69 13.94 18.15
CA GLY A 462 12.47 15.37 18.33
C GLY A 462 13.35 15.93 19.45
N ILE A 463 13.83 17.17 19.28
CA ILE A 463 14.65 17.93 20.24
C ILE A 463 14.01 19.29 20.45
#